data_77ba445f26c2290969b8420677a44d4e
#
_entry.id   77ba445f26c2290969b8420677a44d4e
#
_cell.length_a   1.000
_cell.length_b   1.000
_cell.length_c   1.000
_cell.angle_alpha   90.00
_cell.angle_beta   90.00
_cell.angle_gamma   90.00
#
_symmetry.space_group_name_H-M   'P 1'
#
loop_
_entity.id
_entity.type
_entity.pdbx_description
1 polymer ?
#
loop_
_entity_poly.entity_id
_entity_poly.type
_entity_poly.pdbx_seq_one_letter_code
_entity_poly.pdbx_strand_id
1 'polypeptide(L)'
;MTKFVLEEEFDLTTAEGFWIADFMTDHCGPCKMVDLVLAEIIYDNPEINLAKCDIERSPAYVDRFEVEGTPTLLFLLDGEVKARLTGAQPREVLEETISEAMYG
;
A
#
# COMPACT_ATOMS: atom_id res chain seq x y z
N MET A 1 5.81 -10.50 -1.39
CA MET A 1 5.50 -10.36 -2.82
C MET A 1 5.14 -8.92 -3.15
N THR A 2 5.62 -8.42 -4.29
CA THR A 2 5.27 -7.08 -4.78
C THR A 2 4.76 -7.21 -6.20
N LYS A 3 3.59 -6.63 -6.49
CA LYS A 3 3.03 -6.65 -7.83
C LYS A 3 2.17 -5.43 -8.10
N PHE A 4 2.06 -5.06 -9.38
CA PHE A 4 1.10 -4.05 -9.81
C PHE A 4 -0.29 -4.69 -9.87
N VAL A 5 -1.30 -3.95 -9.40
CA VAL A 5 -2.67 -4.45 -9.32
C VAL A 5 -3.62 -3.43 -9.91
N LEU A 6 -4.42 -3.85 -10.88
CA LEU A 6 -5.48 -3.01 -11.44
C LEU A 6 -6.69 -3.05 -10.50
N GLU A 7 -7.53 -2.01 -10.57
CA GLU A 7 -8.64 -1.87 -9.64
C GLU A 7 -9.59 -3.08 -9.68
N GLU A 8 -9.88 -3.60 -10.85
CA GLU A 8 -10.77 -4.76 -11.01
C GLU A 8 -10.21 -6.06 -10.41
N GLU A 9 -8.91 -6.11 -10.14
CA GLU A 9 -8.25 -7.27 -9.54
C GLU A 9 -8.05 -7.12 -8.04
N PHE A 10 -8.31 -5.92 -7.51
CA PHE A 10 -7.90 -5.55 -6.15
C PHE A 10 -8.45 -6.48 -5.07
N ASP A 11 -9.76 -6.70 -5.09
CA ASP A 11 -10.40 -7.49 -4.01
C ASP A 11 -9.90 -8.92 -3.99
N LEU A 12 -9.76 -9.53 -5.16
CA LEU A 12 -9.27 -10.91 -5.26
C LEU A 12 -7.80 -11.00 -4.83
N THR A 13 -6.99 -10.03 -5.26
CA THR A 13 -5.56 -10.02 -4.94
C THR A 13 -5.32 -9.88 -3.44
N THR A 14 -6.07 -8.99 -2.78
CA THR A 14 -5.84 -8.67 -1.36
C THR A 14 -6.70 -9.49 -0.40
N ALA A 15 -7.43 -10.49 -0.91
CA ALA A 15 -8.39 -11.26 -0.11
C ALA A 15 -7.77 -12.03 1.05
N GLU A 16 -6.51 -12.46 0.93
CA GLU A 16 -5.86 -13.26 1.95
C GLU A 16 -4.46 -12.72 2.26
N GLY A 17 -4.09 -12.78 3.53
CA GLY A 17 -2.78 -12.35 4.00
C GLY A 17 -2.72 -10.87 4.27
N PHE A 18 -1.51 -10.39 4.58
CA PHE A 18 -1.29 -8.98 4.86
C PHE A 18 -0.81 -8.27 3.60
N TRP A 19 -1.51 -7.22 3.23
CA TRP A 19 -1.23 -6.43 2.04
C TRP A 19 -1.13 -4.95 2.37
N ILE A 20 -0.15 -4.30 1.75
CA ILE A 20 -0.09 -2.84 1.71
C ILE A 20 -0.48 -2.44 0.30
N ALA A 21 -1.54 -1.64 0.17
CA ALA A 21 -1.94 -1.07 -1.11
C ALA A 21 -1.31 0.30 -1.22
N ASP A 22 -0.43 0.47 -2.21
CA ASP A 22 0.35 1.68 -2.44
C ASP A 22 -0.23 2.41 -3.64
N PHE A 23 -1.03 3.44 -3.37
CA PHE A 23 -1.61 4.29 -4.42
C PHE A 23 -0.57 5.33 -4.83
N MET A 24 -0.12 5.24 -6.07
CA MET A 24 1.04 5.98 -6.54
C MET A 24 0.88 6.41 -8.00
N THR A 25 1.81 7.22 -8.47
CA THR A 25 2.01 7.52 -9.89
C THR A 25 3.49 7.44 -10.20
N ASP A 26 3.84 7.31 -11.48
CA ASP A 26 5.24 7.25 -11.92
C ASP A 26 5.98 8.57 -11.71
N HIS A 27 5.24 9.68 -11.53
CA HIS A 27 5.82 11.02 -11.40
C HIS A 27 5.88 11.52 -9.96
N CYS A 28 5.67 10.67 -9.01
CA CYS A 28 5.59 11.03 -7.60
C CYS A 28 6.93 10.79 -6.90
N GLY A 29 7.66 11.85 -6.61
CA GLY A 29 8.93 11.76 -5.89
C GLY A 29 8.78 11.15 -4.49
N PRO A 30 7.83 11.63 -3.67
CA PRO A 30 7.59 11.04 -2.34
C PRO A 30 7.21 9.56 -2.39
N CYS A 31 6.51 9.12 -3.44
CA CYS A 31 6.18 7.71 -3.62
C CYS A 31 7.44 6.85 -3.75
N LYS A 32 8.43 7.35 -4.48
CA LYS A 32 9.68 6.62 -4.69
C LYS A 32 10.46 6.46 -3.39
N MET A 33 10.44 7.46 -2.52
CA MET A 33 11.09 7.40 -1.23
C MET A 33 10.43 6.35 -0.32
N VAL A 34 9.11 6.36 -0.29
CA VAL A 34 8.35 5.37 0.49
C VAL A 34 8.59 3.96 -0.06
N ASP A 35 8.62 3.81 -1.37
CA ASP A 35 8.85 2.52 -2.02
C ASP A 35 10.19 1.91 -1.62
N LEU A 36 11.24 2.73 -1.50
CA LEU A 36 12.55 2.24 -1.06
C LEU A 36 12.49 1.67 0.36
N VAL A 37 11.83 2.39 1.26
CA VAL A 37 11.68 1.96 2.65
C VAL A 37 10.82 0.70 2.73
N LEU A 38 9.70 0.67 2.00
CA LEU A 38 8.83 -0.50 1.97
C LEU A 38 9.55 -1.73 1.43
N ALA A 39 10.38 -1.55 0.41
CA ALA A 39 11.17 -2.66 -0.15
C ALA A 39 12.10 -3.27 0.91
N GLU A 40 12.74 -2.43 1.73
CA GLU A 40 13.59 -2.90 2.81
C GLU A 40 12.81 -3.65 3.88
N ILE A 41 11.67 -3.08 4.27
CA ILE A 41 10.81 -3.70 5.29
C ILE A 41 10.31 -5.07 4.80
N ILE A 42 9.88 -5.14 3.55
CA ILE A 42 9.37 -6.39 2.97
C ILE A 42 10.47 -7.43 2.81
N TYR A 43 11.67 -7.00 2.46
CA TYR A 43 12.83 -7.91 2.38
C TYR A 43 13.04 -8.63 3.71
N ASP A 44 12.94 -7.87 4.83
CA ASP A 44 13.12 -8.43 6.17
C ASP A 44 11.87 -9.19 6.67
N ASN A 45 10.71 -8.94 6.03
CA ASN A 45 9.42 -9.52 6.45
C ASN A 45 8.67 -10.02 5.21
N PRO A 46 9.09 -11.17 4.65
CA PRO A 46 8.55 -11.64 3.37
C PRO A 46 7.06 -12.02 3.40
N GLU A 47 6.47 -12.11 4.59
CA GLU A 47 5.03 -12.34 4.72
C GLU A 47 4.20 -11.10 4.33
N ILE A 48 4.83 -9.92 4.25
CA ILE A 48 4.15 -8.70 3.83
C ILE A 48 4.11 -8.63 2.31
N ASN A 49 2.93 -8.36 1.77
CA ASN A 49 2.71 -8.21 0.34
C ASN A 49 2.45 -6.75 -0.01
N LEU A 50 2.94 -6.32 -1.16
CA LEU A 50 2.76 -4.95 -1.64
C LEU A 50 2.00 -4.96 -2.97
N ALA A 51 0.84 -4.30 -2.98
CA ALA A 51 0.08 -4.06 -4.20
C ALA A 51 0.35 -2.63 -4.67
N LYS A 52 1.02 -2.48 -5.79
CA LYS A 52 1.25 -1.16 -6.38
C LYS A 52 0.04 -0.79 -7.24
N CYS A 53 -0.65 0.25 -6.82
CA CYS A 53 -1.92 0.68 -7.39
C CYS A 53 -1.73 2.01 -8.08
N ASP A 54 -1.39 1.96 -9.37
CA ASP A 54 -1.14 3.16 -10.18
C ASP A 54 -2.48 3.81 -10.52
N ILE A 55 -2.72 5.00 -9.96
CA ILE A 55 -3.99 5.70 -10.13
C ILE A 55 -4.16 6.31 -11.52
N GLU A 56 -3.09 6.40 -12.30
CA GLU A 56 -3.19 6.83 -13.69
C GLU A 56 -3.62 5.68 -14.59
N ARG A 57 -3.19 4.45 -14.27
CA ARG A 57 -3.59 3.26 -15.02
C ARG A 57 -4.98 2.77 -14.62
N SER A 58 -5.35 2.95 -13.36
CA SER A 58 -6.65 2.57 -12.83
C SER A 58 -7.29 3.75 -12.10
N PRO A 59 -7.83 4.73 -12.83
CA PRO A 59 -8.39 5.93 -12.20
C PRO A 59 -9.54 5.65 -11.24
N ALA A 60 -10.22 4.51 -11.37
CA ALA A 60 -11.29 4.10 -10.47
C ALA A 60 -10.84 4.00 -9.01
N TYR A 61 -9.54 3.78 -8.76
CA TYR A 61 -9.01 3.77 -7.40
C TYR A 61 -9.26 5.09 -6.66
N VAL A 62 -9.20 6.21 -7.38
CA VAL A 62 -9.31 7.53 -6.75
C VAL A 62 -10.66 7.69 -6.05
N ASP A 63 -11.73 7.35 -6.75
CA ASP A 63 -13.07 7.46 -6.17
C ASP A 63 -13.33 6.36 -5.15
N ARG A 64 -12.92 5.14 -5.47
CA ARG A 64 -13.20 3.99 -4.61
C ARG A 64 -12.56 4.13 -3.23
N PHE A 65 -11.32 4.59 -3.17
CA PHE A 65 -10.57 4.68 -1.92
C PHE A 65 -10.34 6.11 -1.46
N GLU A 66 -10.99 7.08 -2.12
CA GLU A 66 -10.91 8.50 -1.78
C GLU A 66 -9.44 8.97 -1.71
N VAL A 67 -8.69 8.67 -2.76
CA VAL A 67 -7.27 9.05 -2.84
C VAL A 67 -7.18 10.52 -3.21
N GLU A 68 -6.70 11.36 -2.29
CA GLU A 68 -6.56 12.80 -2.51
C GLU A 68 -5.15 13.20 -2.91
N GLY A 69 -4.18 12.34 -2.69
CA GLY A 69 -2.80 12.60 -3.03
C GLY A 69 -1.97 11.32 -2.95
N THR A 70 -0.76 11.38 -3.49
CA THR A 70 0.14 10.22 -3.50
C THR A 70 1.43 10.53 -2.76
N PRO A 71 2.01 9.55 -2.05
CA PRO A 71 1.48 8.21 -1.87
C PRO A 71 0.32 8.18 -0.85
N THR A 72 -0.61 7.27 -1.04
CA THR A 72 -1.59 6.89 -0.02
C THR A 72 -1.45 5.40 0.18
N LEU A 73 -1.33 4.97 1.43
CA LEU A 73 -1.15 3.56 1.77
C LEU A 73 -2.35 3.04 2.55
N LEU A 74 -2.87 1.89 2.13
CA LEU A 74 -3.87 1.16 2.91
C LEU A 74 -3.20 -0.13 3.40
N PHE A 75 -3.47 -0.48 4.64
CA PHE A 75 -2.96 -1.69 5.26
C PHE A 75 -4.13 -2.63 5.47
N LEU A 76 -4.08 -3.78 4.79
CA LEU A 76 -5.19 -4.73 4.77
C LEU A 76 -4.75 -6.07 5.35
N LEU A 77 -5.64 -6.67 6.13
CA LEU A 77 -5.45 -8.02 6.63
C LEU A 77 -6.65 -8.84 6.21
N ASP A 78 -6.41 -9.88 5.41
CA ASP A 78 -7.45 -10.77 4.88
C ASP A 78 -8.61 -9.98 4.22
N GLY A 79 -8.24 -8.98 3.43
CA GLY A 79 -9.19 -8.17 2.67
C GLY A 79 -9.80 -7.01 3.44
N GLU A 80 -9.55 -6.89 4.73
CA GLU A 80 -10.11 -5.82 5.57
C GLU A 80 -9.11 -4.71 5.78
N VAL A 81 -9.53 -3.46 5.54
CA VAL A 81 -8.68 -2.29 5.76
C VAL A 81 -8.52 -2.05 7.26
N LYS A 82 -7.28 -2.08 7.73
CA LYS A 82 -6.94 -1.89 9.15
C LYS A 82 -6.38 -0.52 9.44
N ALA A 83 -5.72 0.11 8.47
CA ALA A 83 -5.10 1.41 8.67
C ALA A 83 -4.92 2.12 7.34
N ARG A 84 -4.71 3.43 7.41
CA ARG A 84 -4.48 4.28 6.24
C ARG A 84 -3.45 5.34 6.61
N LEU A 85 -2.48 5.56 5.74
CA LEU A 85 -1.53 6.65 5.85
C LEU A 85 -1.54 7.46 4.56
N THR A 86 -1.47 8.77 4.69
CA THR A 86 -1.44 9.70 3.56
C THR A 86 -0.11 10.44 3.56
N GLY A 87 0.51 10.53 2.38
CA GLY A 87 1.79 11.19 2.21
C GLY A 87 2.97 10.31 2.63
N ALA A 88 4.17 10.81 2.37
CA ALA A 88 5.39 10.11 2.72
C ALA A 88 5.60 10.14 4.23
N GLN A 89 5.71 8.98 4.83
CA GLN A 89 5.90 8.83 6.27
C GLN A 89 7.28 8.23 6.54
N PRO A 90 7.90 8.57 7.69
CA PRO A 90 9.19 7.97 8.04
C PRO A 90 9.03 6.48 8.35
N ARG A 91 10.14 5.76 8.26
CA ARG A 91 10.18 4.31 8.47
C ARG A 91 9.53 3.87 9.77
N GLU A 92 9.78 4.59 10.87
CA GLU A 92 9.21 4.24 12.19
C GLU A 92 7.69 4.27 12.18
N VAL A 93 7.09 5.24 11.47
CA VAL A 93 5.63 5.32 11.35
C VAL A 93 5.10 4.15 10.51
N LEU A 94 5.81 3.81 9.43
CA LEU A 94 5.42 2.67 8.59
C LEU A 94 5.49 1.37 9.39
N GLU A 95 6.58 1.15 10.11
CA GLU A 95 6.74 -0.08 10.92
C GLU A 95 5.71 -0.18 12.03
N GLU A 96 5.43 0.93 12.70
CA GLU A 96 4.43 0.96 13.76
C GLU A 96 3.03 0.66 13.20
N THR A 97 2.69 1.26 12.07
CA THR A 97 1.39 1.05 11.41
C THR A 97 1.23 -0.40 10.95
N ILE A 98 2.29 -0.97 10.38
CA ILE A 98 2.29 -2.38 9.97
C ILE A 98 2.02 -3.28 11.18
N SER A 99 2.73 -3.04 12.28
CA SER A 99 2.57 -3.84 13.49
C SER A 99 1.16 -3.76 14.03
N GLU A 100 0.59 -2.57 14.11
CA GLU A 100 -0.78 -2.38 14.57
C GLU A 100 -1.79 -3.07 13.64
N ALA A 101 -1.60 -2.94 12.33
CA ALA A 101 -2.51 -3.53 11.37
C ALA A 101 -2.46 -5.06 11.37
N MET A 102 -1.28 -5.65 11.60
CA MET A 102 -1.12 -7.11 11.61
C MET A 102 -1.56 -7.74 12.94
N TYR A 103 -1.29 -7.08 14.04
CA TYR A 103 -1.42 -7.71 15.38
C TYR A 103 -2.32 -6.94 16.35
N GLY A 104 -2.61 -5.73 16.04
CA GLY A 104 -3.46 -4.87 16.87
C GLY A 104 -4.90 -4.96 16.49
#